data_23396463ee639c61a9ce75109a6b27fa
#
_entry.id   23396463ee639c61a9ce75109a6b27fa
#
_cell.length_a   1.000
_cell.length_b   1.000
_cell.length_c   1.000
_cell.angle_alpha   90.00
_cell.angle_beta   90.00
_cell.angle_gamma   90.00
#
_symmetry.space_group_name_H-M   'P 1'
#
loop_
_entity.id
_entity.type
_entity.pdbx_description
1 polymer ?
#
loop_
_entity_poly.entity_id
_entity_poly.type
_entity_poly.pdbx_seq_one_letter_code
_entity_poly.pdbx_strand_id
1 'polypeptide(L)'
;MTAAVTQTNANGAGTTSGRVVRVIGPVVDVEFPRGAVPALFNALNAEVTLPSVAKTLTLEVAQHLGDNLVRTISMQPTDGLVRGAAVSDTGRSISVPVGDVVKGHVFNALGDCLDAPGTGRDGEQWSIHRKPPAFDQLEGKTEILETGIKVIDLLTPYVKGGKIGLFGGAGVGKTVLIQEMITRIAREFSGTSVFAGVGERTREGTDLHLEMEEMGVLQDTALVFGQMDEPPGTRMRVALSALTMAEYFRDVQGQDVLLFIDNIFRFTQAGSEVSTLLGRMPSAVGYQPTLADEMGELQERITSTRGKSITSLQAIYVPADDYTDPAPATTFAHLDATTELSRPISQMGIYPAVDPLTSTSRILEPGIVGAEHFRVANEVKRILQKYKELQDIIAILGMDELQEEDKVLVGRARRLQKFLGQNFIVAEKFTGEAGSVVPLRDTIEAFDRVCKGEFDHLPEQAFNSCGGLDDVEAAAAKIAGK
;
A
#
# COMPACT_ATOMS: atom_id res chain seq x y z
N MET A 1 -25.61 10.95 48.82
CA MET A 1 -24.39 11.76 49.02
C MET A 1 -23.40 11.44 47.93
N THR A 2 -23.44 12.24 46.90
CA THR A 2 -22.64 12.08 45.67
C THR A 2 -21.35 12.89 45.87
N ALA A 3 -20.21 12.22 45.94
CA ALA A 3 -18.91 12.90 46.03
C ALA A 3 -18.50 13.34 44.63
N ALA A 4 -18.46 14.63 44.43
CA ALA A 4 -17.89 15.25 43.25
C ALA A 4 -16.37 15.08 43.27
N VAL A 5 -15.82 14.39 42.26
CA VAL A 5 -14.38 14.35 42.02
C VAL A 5 -14.03 15.64 41.28
N THR A 6 -13.36 16.51 41.99
CA THR A 6 -12.80 17.75 41.45
C THR A 6 -11.60 17.39 40.57
N GLN A 7 -11.74 17.56 39.26
CA GLN A 7 -10.59 17.55 38.35
C GLN A 7 -9.75 18.80 38.61
N THR A 8 -8.59 18.61 39.15
CA THR A 8 -7.56 19.67 39.20
C THR A 8 -6.93 19.77 37.82
N ASN A 9 -7.21 20.86 37.12
CA ASN A 9 -6.48 21.31 35.97
C ASN A 9 -5.01 21.57 36.36
N ALA A 10 -4.11 20.69 35.97
CA ALA A 10 -2.67 20.93 36.00
C ALA A 10 -2.27 21.72 34.75
N ASN A 11 -2.46 23.02 34.77
CA ASN A 11 -1.77 23.93 33.85
C ASN A 11 -0.33 24.09 34.37
N GLY A 12 0.64 23.75 33.47
CA GLY A 12 2.07 24.02 33.70
C GLY A 12 2.95 22.77 33.58
N ALA A 13 2.86 22.02 32.50
CA ALA A 13 3.94 21.09 32.14
C ALA A 13 5.15 21.94 31.69
N GLY A 14 6.05 22.26 32.59
CA GLY A 14 7.38 22.79 32.27
C GLY A 14 8.06 21.75 31.36
N THR A 15 8.52 22.18 30.18
CA THR A 15 9.30 21.34 29.26
C THR A 15 10.48 20.74 30.01
N THR A 16 10.44 19.43 30.23
CA THR A 16 11.52 18.71 30.91
C THR A 16 12.73 18.70 30.00
N SER A 17 13.85 19.25 30.45
CA SER A 17 15.10 19.31 29.69
C SER A 17 16.04 18.16 30.09
N GLY A 18 16.44 17.40 29.09
CA GLY A 18 17.50 16.40 29.17
C GLY A 18 18.76 16.85 28.42
N ARG A 19 19.73 15.97 28.37
CA ARG A 19 20.98 16.18 27.60
C ARG A 19 21.41 14.93 26.86
N VAL A 20 21.99 15.12 25.69
CA VAL A 20 22.59 14.03 24.89
C VAL A 20 23.79 13.44 25.62
N VAL A 21 23.81 12.14 25.83
CA VAL A 21 24.93 11.40 26.44
C VAL A 21 25.76 10.72 25.38
N ARG A 22 25.13 10.14 24.37
CA ARG A 22 25.81 9.39 23.33
C ARG A 22 25.02 9.46 22.01
N VAL A 23 25.74 9.50 20.88
CA VAL A 23 25.18 9.44 19.51
C VAL A 23 25.85 8.26 18.81
N ILE A 24 25.03 7.36 18.23
CA ILE A 24 25.48 6.19 17.48
C ILE A 24 24.65 6.14 16.18
N GLY A 25 25.11 6.86 15.15
CA GLY A 25 24.31 7.01 13.93
C GLY A 25 22.92 7.57 14.25
N PRO A 26 21.83 6.92 13.83
CA PRO A 26 20.46 7.39 14.08
C PRO A 26 19.97 7.16 15.52
N VAL A 27 20.75 6.49 16.36
CA VAL A 27 20.38 6.20 17.76
C VAL A 27 21.08 7.16 18.70
N VAL A 28 20.30 7.82 19.60
CA VAL A 28 20.78 8.82 20.54
C VAL A 28 20.32 8.46 21.95
N ASP A 29 21.29 8.37 22.87
CA ASP A 29 21.00 8.18 24.31
C ASP A 29 20.93 9.55 24.98
N VAL A 30 19.85 9.78 25.72
CA VAL A 30 19.54 11.06 26.38
C VAL A 30 19.31 10.81 27.87
N GLU A 31 19.95 11.61 28.70
CA GLU A 31 19.76 11.61 30.17
C GLU A 31 18.78 12.68 30.57
N PHE A 32 17.85 12.33 31.46
CA PHE A 32 16.85 13.22 32.01
C PHE A 32 17.04 13.36 33.54
N PRO A 33 16.53 14.42 34.18
CA PRO A 33 16.47 14.50 35.62
C PRO A 33 15.66 13.37 36.24
N ARG A 34 15.99 12.99 37.46
CA ARG A 34 15.27 11.95 38.20
C ARG A 34 13.79 12.28 38.34
N GLY A 35 12.93 11.32 37.98
CA GLY A 35 11.47 11.49 38.02
C GLY A 35 10.86 12.26 36.83
N ALA A 36 11.68 12.61 35.85
CA ALA A 36 11.27 13.37 34.66
C ALA A 36 11.62 12.67 33.37
N VAL A 37 11.69 11.31 33.38
CA VAL A 37 11.99 10.48 32.23
C VAL A 37 10.78 10.45 31.28
N PRO A 38 10.95 10.77 29.98
CA PRO A 38 9.88 10.73 29.00
C PRO A 38 9.23 9.36 28.84
N ALA A 39 7.96 9.32 28.51
CA ALA A 39 7.27 8.07 28.16
C ALA A 39 7.81 7.48 26.83
N LEU A 40 7.60 6.18 26.63
CA LEU A 40 7.87 5.53 25.36
C LEU A 40 7.07 6.22 24.24
N PHE A 41 7.69 6.33 23.07
CA PHE A 41 7.17 7.00 21.88
C PHE A 41 7.02 8.53 22.00
N ASN A 42 7.38 9.16 23.12
CA ASN A 42 7.40 10.62 23.16
C ASN A 42 8.40 11.16 22.13
N ALA A 43 8.00 12.24 21.46
CA ALA A 43 8.87 13.02 20.60
C ALA A 43 9.69 14.00 21.46
N LEU A 44 10.98 13.99 21.26
CA LEU A 44 11.92 14.89 21.90
C LEU A 44 12.54 15.82 20.85
N ASN A 45 12.78 17.06 21.22
CA ASN A 45 13.46 18.05 20.38
C ASN A 45 14.90 18.23 20.86
N ALA A 46 15.87 17.91 20.01
CA ALA A 46 17.30 18.16 20.27
C ALA A 46 17.78 19.32 19.41
N GLU A 47 18.43 20.29 20.05
CA GLU A 47 18.97 21.46 19.36
C GLU A 47 20.38 21.17 18.85
N VAL A 48 20.59 21.41 17.55
CA VAL A 48 21.89 21.32 16.88
C VAL A 48 22.30 22.70 16.42
N THR A 49 23.40 23.20 16.95
CA THR A 49 23.99 24.47 16.54
C THR A 49 25.15 24.21 15.58
N LEU A 50 24.91 24.41 14.29
CA LEU A 50 25.94 24.40 13.26
C LEU A 50 26.40 25.86 12.98
N PRO A 51 27.63 26.09 12.46
CA PRO A 51 28.14 27.44 12.23
C PRO A 51 27.26 28.33 11.33
N SER A 52 26.43 27.71 10.51
CA SER A 52 25.57 28.42 9.53
C SER A 52 24.09 28.30 9.78
N VAL A 53 23.61 27.31 10.60
CA VAL A 53 22.16 27.03 10.78
C VAL A 53 21.93 26.41 12.16
N ALA A 54 20.93 26.91 12.88
CA ALA A 54 20.36 26.21 14.02
C ALA A 54 19.29 25.23 13.49
N LYS A 55 19.40 23.95 13.86
CA LYS A 55 18.47 22.90 13.43
C LYS A 55 17.91 22.18 14.65
N THR A 56 16.63 21.92 14.65
CA THR A 56 15.99 21.07 15.65
C THR A 56 15.81 19.66 15.08
N LEU A 57 16.29 18.65 15.79
CA LEU A 57 16.09 17.25 15.46
C LEU A 57 14.97 16.68 16.30
N THR A 58 14.08 15.93 15.69
CA THR A 58 13.07 15.13 16.39
C THR A 58 13.63 13.74 16.68
N LEU A 59 13.64 13.38 17.96
CA LEU A 59 14.04 12.08 18.46
C LEU A 59 12.81 11.40 19.06
N GLU A 60 12.60 10.12 18.76
CA GLU A 60 11.51 9.34 19.35
C GLU A 60 12.05 8.39 20.43
N VAL A 61 11.46 8.38 21.61
CA VAL A 61 11.87 7.47 22.71
C VAL A 61 11.51 6.04 22.33
N ALA A 62 12.53 5.20 22.11
CA ALA A 62 12.38 3.80 21.75
C ALA A 62 12.52 2.85 22.94
N GLN A 63 13.30 3.23 23.97
CA GLN A 63 13.60 2.35 25.09
C GLN A 63 14.05 3.12 26.32
N HIS A 64 13.66 2.64 27.52
CA HIS A 64 14.22 3.06 28.79
C HIS A 64 15.41 2.15 29.14
N LEU A 65 16.56 2.74 29.43
CA LEU A 65 17.79 2.01 29.76
C LEU A 65 18.02 1.86 31.27
N GLY A 66 17.22 2.52 32.11
CA GLY A 66 17.48 2.67 33.51
C GLY A 66 18.33 3.93 33.79
N ASP A 67 18.56 4.24 35.07
CA ASP A 67 19.38 5.38 35.54
C ASP A 67 19.04 6.73 34.88
N ASN A 68 17.76 6.97 34.62
CA ASN A 68 17.20 8.16 33.95
C ASN A 68 17.66 8.33 32.49
N LEU A 69 18.17 7.26 31.85
CA LEU A 69 18.59 7.23 30.45
C LEU A 69 17.46 6.70 29.58
N VAL A 70 17.24 7.36 28.48
CA VAL A 70 16.37 6.88 27.38
C VAL A 70 17.18 6.71 26.11
N ARG A 71 16.88 5.67 25.35
CA ARG A 71 17.41 5.46 24.01
C ARG A 71 16.36 5.90 23.00
N THR A 72 16.78 6.72 22.05
CA THR A 72 15.91 7.33 21.06
C THR A 72 16.36 7.01 19.65
N ILE A 73 15.44 7.11 18.70
CA ILE A 73 15.69 7.03 17.27
C ILE A 73 15.47 8.42 16.66
N SER A 74 16.46 8.93 15.93
CA SER A 74 16.35 10.21 15.23
C SER A 74 15.54 10.08 13.96
N MET A 75 14.68 11.07 13.71
CA MET A 75 13.91 11.20 12.48
C MET A 75 14.69 11.95 11.39
N GLN A 76 15.73 12.69 11.74
CA GLN A 76 16.60 13.38 10.79
C GLN A 76 18.07 12.95 10.99
N PRO A 77 18.96 13.26 10.04
CA PRO A 77 20.39 12.99 10.20
C PRO A 77 20.97 13.67 11.46
N THR A 78 21.74 12.91 12.22
CA THR A 78 22.32 13.35 13.51
C THR A 78 23.61 14.15 13.37
N ASP A 79 24.00 14.49 12.13
CA ASP A 79 25.21 15.25 11.87
C ASP A 79 25.21 16.58 12.64
N GLY A 80 26.30 16.84 13.35
CA GLY A 80 26.46 18.01 14.18
C GLY A 80 25.84 17.92 15.59
N LEU A 81 25.11 16.83 15.91
CA LEU A 81 24.63 16.61 17.28
C LEU A 81 25.77 16.17 18.18
N VAL A 82 26.03 16.95 19.22
CA VAL A 82 27.15 16.73 20.15
C VAL A 82 26.67 16.24 21.51
N ARG A 83 27.55 15.53 22.21
CA ARG A 83 27.33 15.18 23.62
C ARG A 83 27.13 16.45 24.44
N GLY A 84 26.13 16.45 25.33
CA GLY A 84 25.77 17.58 26.14
C GLY A 84 24.75 18.53 25.50
N ALA A 85 24.38 18.34 24.24
CA ALA A 85 23.31 19.12 23.59
C ALA A 85 22.01 19.00 24.39
N ALA A 86 21.28 20.12 24.49
CA ALA A 86 20.00 20.16 25.19
C ALA A 86 18.92 19.41 24.41
N VAL A 87 18.08 18.69 25.15
CA VAL A 87 16.95 17.96 24.61
C VAL A 87 15.72 18.28 25.45
N SER A 88 14.63 18.66 24.79
CA SER A 88 13.35 18.93 25.44
C SER A 88 12.33 17.85 25.11
N ASP A 89 11.59 17.38 26.13
CA ASP A 89 10.43 16.50 25.93
C ASP A 89 9.22 17.33 25.52
N THR A 90 8.58 16.93 24.41
CA THR A 90 7.32 17.57 23.96
C THR A 90 6.10 17.12 24.74
N GLY A 91 6.25 16.08 25.59
CA GLY A 91 5.16 15.50 26.39
C GLY A 91 4.13 14.71 25.56
N ARG A 92 4.39 14.51 24.27
CA ARG A 92 3.51 13.78 23.35
C ARG A 92 4.32 12.98 22.31
N SER A 93 3.68 11.99 21.71
CA SER A 93 4.26 11.26 20.57
C SER A 93 4.28 12.11 19.30
N ILE A 94 5.01 11.65 18.29
CA ILE A 94 4.93 12.21 16.93
C ILE A 94 3.46 12.24 16.50
N SER A 95 3.02 13.39 16.03
CA SER A 95 1.64 13.63 15.63
C SER A 95 1.60 14.30 14.25
N VAL A 96 0.58 13.98 13.47
CA VAL A 96 0.41 14.49 12.10
C VAL A 96 -0.94 15.21 11.96
N PRO A 97 -1.04 16.22 11.08
CA PRO A 97 -2.30 16.85 10.78
C PRO A 97 -3.27 15.86 10.14
N VAL A 98 -4.56 16.03 10.42
CA VAL A 98 -5.63 15.19 9.90
C VAL A 98 -6.79 16.03 9.38
N GLY A 99 -7.67 15.42 8.59
CA GLY A 99 -8.84 16.06 8.00
C GLY A 99 -8.58 16.59 6.59
N ASP A 100 -9.49 17.41 6.07
CA ASP A 100 -9.44 17.87 4.67
C ASP A 100 -8.19 18.72 4.35
N VAL A 101 -7.55 19.27 5.36
CA VAL A 101 -6.32 20.06 5.22
C VAL A 101 -5.15 19.26 4.63
N VAL A 102 -5.18 17.92 4.71
CA VAL A 102 -4.10 17.10 4.16
C VAL A 102 -4.33 16.70 2.71
N LYS A 103 -5.55 16.85 2.20
CA LYS A 103 -5.88 16.54 0.80
C LYS A 103 -5.22 17.52 -0.16
N GLY A 104 -4.71 17.02 -1.25
CA GLY A 104 -4.04 17.83 -2.27
C GLY A 104 -2.60 18.20 -1.95
N HIS A 105 -2.05 17.70 -0.84
CA HIS A 105 -0.74 18.10 -0.35
C HIS A 105 0.20 16.92 -0.08
N VAL A 106 1.48 17.26 0.00
CA VAL A 106 2.58 16.32 0.28
C VAL A 106 3.14 16.59 1.67
N PHE A 107 3.19 15.56 2.50
CA PHE A 107 3.69 15.61 3.87
C PHE A 107 4.90 14.71 4.07
N ASN A 108 5.74 15.05 5.04
CA ASN A 108 6.77 14.14 5.56
C ASN A 108 6.22 13.28 6.71
N ALA A 109 7.05 12.38 7.23
CA ALA A 109 6.67 11.49 8.34
C ALA A 109 6.33 12.22 9.64
N LEU A 110 6.78 13.47 9.82
CA LEU A 110 6.51 14.30 11.00
C LEU A 110 5.27 15.20 10.84
N GLY A 111 4.60 15.13 9.68
CA GLY A 111 3.41 15.94 9.39
C GLY A 111 3.72 17.36 8.91
N ASP A 112 4.96 17.65 8.51
CA ASP A 112 5.26 18.91 7.84
C ASP A 112 4.86 18.83 6.38
N CYS A 113 4.14 19.83 5.91
CA CYS A 113 3.75 19.96 4.49
C CYS A 113 4.95 20.43 3.67
N LEU A 114 5.29 19.69 2.61
CA LEU A 114 6.49 19.92 1.80
C LEU A 114 6.24 20.88 0.62
N ASP A 115 5.06 20.84 0.05
CA ASP A 115 4.65 21.68 -1.09
C ASP A 115 4.07 23.05 -0.65
N ALA A 116 3.44 23.11 0.54
CA ALA A 116 2.86 24.32 1.10
C ALA A 116 3.25 24.47 2.60
N PRO A 117 4.46 24.94 2.91
CA PRO A 117 4.97 25.01 4.30
C PRO A 117 4.04 25.74 5.26
N GLY A 118 3.71 25.06 6.37
CA GLY A 118 2.80 25.57 7.39
C GLY A 118 1.37 25.04 7.29
N THR A 119 0.99 24.44 6.17
CA THR A 119 -0.33 23.79 6.04
C THR A 119 -0.51 22.70 7.07
N GLY A 120 -1.68 22.69 7.73
CA GLY A 120 -2.04 21.68 8.74
C GLY A 120 -1.48 21.92 10.15
N ARG A 121 -0.56 22.88 10.37
CA ARG A 121 0.06 23.11 11.68
C ARG A 121 -0.94 23.51 12.78
N ASP A 122 -1.90 24.35 12.43
CA ASP A 122 -2.93 24.85 13.34
C ASP A 122 -4.19 23.97 13.38
N GLY A 123 -4.19 22.88 12.59
CA GLY A 123 -5.28 21.93 12.50
C GLY A 123 -5.26 20.87 13.60
N GLU A 124 -6.24 19.97 13.55
CA GLU A 124 -6.30 18.81 14.43
C GLU A 124 -5.09 17.90 14.18
N GLN A 125 -4.44 17.46 15.27
CA GLN A 125 -3.24 16.63 15.24
C GLN A 125 -3.52 15.29 15.89
N TRP A 126 -3.23 14.20 15.22
CA TRP A 126 -3.35 12.85 15.77
C TRP A 126 -1.99 12.18 15.91
N SER A 127 -1.82 11.47 17.03
CA SER A 127 -0.64 10.63 17.27
C SER A 127 -0.56 9.53 16.22
N ILE A 128 0.66 9.27 15.72
CA ILE A 128 0.90 8.15 14.80
C ILE A 128 0.86 6.78 15.50
N HIS A 129 1.08 6.76 16.83
CA HIS A 129 1.00 5.56 17.67
C HIS A 129 -0.42 5.38 18.21
N ARG A 130 -1.29 4.86 17.36
CA ARG A 130 -2.69 4.55 17.68
C ARG A 130 -2.86 3.04 17.82
N LYS A 131 -3.81 2.64 18.66
CA LYS A 131 -4.21 1.24 18.78
C LYS A 131 -5.15 0.86 17.62
N PRO A 132 -5.15 -0.41 17.21
CA PRO A 132 -6.16 -0.93 16.32
C PRO A 132 -7.58 -0.71 16.87
N PRO A 133 -8.62 -0.65 16.00
CA PRO A 133 -10.00 -0.62 16.44
C PRO A 133 -10.33 -1.77 17.39
N ALA A 134 -11.16 -1.52 18.39
CA ALA A 134 -11.59 -2.56 19.31
C ALA A 134 -12.48 -3.61 18.61
N PHE A 135 -12.45 -4.84 19.07
CA PHE A 135 -13.16 -5.99 18.47
C PHE A 135 -14.65 -5.72 18.21
N ASP A 136 -15.31 -4.99 19.11
CA ASP A 136 -16.73 -4.62 19.00
C ASP A 136 -17.01 -3.52 17.96
N GLN A 137 -15.97 -2.87 17.45
CA GLN A 137 -16.05 -1.83 16.40
C GLN A 137 -15.87 -2.39 15.00
N LEU A 138 -15.34 -3.62 14.88
CA LEU A 138 -15.06 -4.24 13.60
C LEU A 138 -16.33 -4.59 12.83
N GLU A 139 -16.27 -4.46 11.50
CA GLU A 139 -17.32 -4.92 10.62
C GLU A 139 -17.17 -6.44 10.37
N GLY A 140 -18.24 -7.17 10.61
CA GLY A 140 -18.25 -8.64 10.43
C GLY A 140 -18.65 -9.07 9.02
N LYS A 141 -19.12 -8.15 8.16
CA LYS A 141 -19.56 -8.47 6.81
C LYS A 141 -18.44 -8.30 5.80
N THR A 142 -18.18 -9.34 5.04
CA THR A 142 -17.23 -9.30 3.93
C THR A 142 -17.92 -8.75 2.69
N GLU A 143 -17.43 -7.64 2.15
CA GLU A 143 -17.92 -7.02 0.92
C GLU A 143 -16.80 -6.96 -0.13
N ILE A 144 -17.15 -7.23 -1.39
CA ILE A 144 -16.22 -7.12 -2.51
C ILE A 144 -16.00 -5.64 -2.81
N LEU A 145 -14.73 -5.24 -3.01
CA LEU A 145 -14.38 -3.97 -3.61
C LEU A 145 -14.31 -4.15 -5.13
N GLU A 146 -15.35 -3.71 -5.83
CA GLU A 146 -15.34 -3.73 -7.29
C GLU A 146 -14.38 -2.68 -7.82
N THR A 147 -13.40 -3.10 -8.60
CA THR A 147 -12.38 -2.20 -9.17
C THR A 147 -12.72 -1.79 -10.60
N GLY A 148 -13.62 -2.49 -11.26
CA GLY A 148 -13.91 -2.36 -12.68
C GLY A 148 -12.76 -2.87 -13.57
N ILE A 149 -11.77 -3.55 -13.00
CA ILE A 149 -10.66 -4.20 -13.70
C ILE A 149 -10.95 -5.70 -13.78
N LYS A 150 -11.26 -6.19 -14.97
CA LYS A 150 -11.76 -7.56 -15.21
C LYS A 150 -10.93 -8.65 -14.56
N VAL A 151 -9.61 -8.60 -14.73
CA VAL A 151 -8.71 -9.65 -14.21
C VAL A 151 -8.70 -9.68 -12.69
N ILE A 152 -8.79 -8.52 -12.04
CA ILE A 152 -8.83 -8.41 -10.58
C ILE A 152 -10.19 -8.87 -10.08
N ASP A 153 -11.26 -8.27 -10.56
CA ASP A 153 -12.60 -8.52 -10.05
C ASP A 153 -13.06 -9.97 -10.27
N LEU A 154 -12.67 -10.59 -11.39
CA LEU A 154 -13.03 -11.98 -11.69
C LEU A 154 -12.19 -13.01 -10.93
N LEU A 155 -10.86 -12.87 -10.95
CA LEU A 155 -9.93 -13.94 -10.58
C LEU A 155 -9.25 -13.74 -9.22
N THR A 156 -9.16 -12.49 -8.77
CA THR A 156 -8.53 -12.10 -7.50
C THR A 156 -9.30 -10.97 -6.81
N PRO A 157 -10.62 -11.13 -6.58
CA PRO A 157 -11.45 -10.06 -6.07
C PRO A 157 -10.91 -9.50 -4.75
N TYR A 158 -10.93 -8.17 -4.61
CA TYR A 158 -10.49 -7.48 -3.43
C TYR A 158 -11.63 -7.36 -2.42
N VAL A 159 -11.29 -7.34 -1.14
CA VAL A 159 -12.24 -7.16 -0.05
C VAL A 159 -12.14 -5.73 0.50
N LYS A 160 -13.27 -5.09 0.75
CA LYS A 160 -13.31 -3.81 1.48
C LYS A 160 -12.72 -3.99 2.88
N GLY A 161 -11.81 -3.09 3.25
CA GLY A 161 -11.08 -3.18 4.51
C GLY A 161 -10.01 -4.27 4.54
N GLY A 162 -9.74 -4.89 3.40
CA GLY A 162 -8.72 -5.89 3.23
C GLY A 162 -7.34 -5.31 2.91
N LYS A 163 -6.37 -6.21 2.95
CA LYS A 163 -4.96 -5.92 2.69
C LYS A 163 -4.55 -6.69 1.45
N ILE A 164 -4.17 -5.96 0.40
CA ILE A 164 -3.81 -6.51 -0.89
C ILE A 164 -2.32 -6.33 -1.12
N GLY A 165 -1.60 -7.42 -1.35
CA GLY A 165 -0.20 -7.39 -1.73
C GLY A 165 -0.04 -7.28 -3.24
N LEU A 166 0.74 -6.30 -3.70
CA LEU A 166 1.06 -6.08 -5.10
C LEU A 166 2.51 -6.46 -5.35
N PHE A 167 2.72 -7.51 -6.12
CA PHE A 167 4.04 -8.05 -6.44
C PHE A 167 4.40 -7.79 -7.89
N GLY A 168 5.66 -7.83 -8.20
CA GLY A 168 6.17 -7.77 -9.56
C GLY A 168 7.52 -7.09 -9.65
N GLY A 169 8.27 -7.44 -10.67
CA GLY A 169 9.55 -6.82 -10.99
C GLY A 169 9.44 -5.34 -11.37
N ALA A 170 10.56 -4.71 -11.64
CA ALA A 170 10.58 -3.34 -12.16
C ALA A 170 9.98 -3.28 -13.58
N GLY A 171 9.21 -2.23 -13.88
CA GLY A 171 8.70 -1.95 -15.22
C GLY A 171 7.53 -2.81 -15.68
N VAL A 172 6.83 -3.52 -14.79
CA VAL A 172 5.63 -4.32 -15.13
C VAL A 172 4.31 -3.55 -14.94
N GLY A 173 4.36 -2.27 -14.55
CA GLY A 173 3.18 -1.41 -14.44
C GLY A 173 2.58 -1.30 -13.02
N LYS A 174 3.35 -1.56 -11.95
CA LYS A 174 2.85 -1.38 -10.56
C LYS A 174 2.31 0.02 -10.31
N THR A 175 3.11 1.04 -10.56
CA THR A 175 2.74 2.45 -10.36
C THR A 175 1.50 2.82 -11.19
N VAL A 176 1.45 2.38 -12.44
CA VAL A 176 0.29 2.62 -13.32
C VAL A 176 -0.99 1.98 -12.76
N LEU A 177 -0.90 0.77 -12.22
CA LEU A 177 -2.04 0.10 -11.59
C LEU A 177 -2.49 0.85 -10.32
N ILE A 178 -1.55 1.33 -9.50
CA ILE A 178 -1.87 2.14 -8.31
C ILE A 178 -2.58 3.43 -8.71
N GLN A 179 -2.06 4.15 -9.70
CA GLN A 179 -2.67 5.37 -10.22
C GLN A 179 -4.07 5.12 -10.79
N GLU A 180 -4.23 4.04 -11.52
CA GLU A 180 -5.55 3.64 -12.04
C GLU A 180 -6.55 3.39 -10.92
N MET A 181 -6.13 2.69 -9.86
CA MET A 181 -6.97 2.44 -8.69
C MET A 181 -7.35 3.74 -7.97
N ILE A 182 -6.41 4.66 -7.76
CA ILE A 182 -6.69 5.98 -7.18
C ILE A 182 -7.70 6.75 -8.03
N THR A 183 -7.49 6.77 -9.35
CA THR A 183 -8.35 7.48 -10.29
C THR A 183 -9.77 6.92 -10.29
N ARG A 184 -9.92 5.59 -10.26
CA ARG A 184 -11.24 4.93 -10.21
C ARG A 184 -11.97 5.22 -8.91
N ILE A 185 -11.29 5.11 -7.79
CA ILE A 185 -11.89 5.39 -6.48
C ILE A 185 -12.32 6.85 -6.35
N ALA A 186 -11.51 7.79 -6.80
CA ALA A 186 -11.86 9.21 -6.79
C ALA A 186 -13.08 9.52 -7.68
N ARG A 187 -13.14 8.92 -8.88
CA ARG A 187 -14.21 9.19 -9.85
C ARG A 187 -15.50 8.44 -9.56
N GLU A 188 -15.42 7.15 -9.22
CA GLU A 188 -16.58 6.27 -9.13
C GLU A 188 -17.17 6.22 -7.71
N PHE A 189 -16.35 6.37 -6.68
CA PHE A 189 -16.75 6.14 -5.30
C PHE A 189 -16.70 7.39 -4.42
N SER A 190 -16.28 8.54 -4.96
CA SER A 190 -16.06 9.79 -4.18
C SER A 190 -15.25 9.53 -2.90
N GLY A 191 -14.35 8.57 -2.95
CA GLY A 191 -13.51 8.13 -1.84
C GLY A 191 -12.23 8.96 -1.75
N THR A 192 -11.65 8.96 -0.56
CA THR A 192 -10.34 9.59 -0.31
C THR A 192 -9.25 8.54 -0.41
N SER A 193 -8.13 8.91 -1.02
CA SER A 193 -6.92 8.09 -1.09
C SER A 193 -5.81 8.68 -0.24
N VAL A 194 -5.01 7.81 0.38
CA VAL A 194 -3.78 8.20 1.07
C VAL A 194 -2.64 7.36 0.51
N PHE A 195 -1.55 8.00 0.11
CA PHE A 195 -0.37 7.33 -0.42
C PHE A 195 0.81 7.48 0.53
N ALA A 196 1.41 6.38 0.93
CA ALA A 196 2.62 6.31 1.75
C ALA A 196 3.80 5.87 0.90
N GLY A 197 4.69 6.79 0.56
CA GLY A 197 5.98 6.49 -0.08
C GLY A 197 7.03 6.13 0.97
N VAL A 198 7.31 4.85 1.15
CA VAL A 198 8.20 4.32 2.18
C VAL A 198 9.55 3.95 1.59
N GLY A 199 10.56 4.78 1.78
CA GLY A 199 11.91 4.53 1.29
C GLY A 199 12.01 4.48 -0.23
N GLU A 200 11.14 5.18 -0.94
CA GLU A 200 11.16 5.27 -2.39
C GLU A 200 12.02 6.44 -2.87
N ARG A 201 12.30 6.47 -4.17
CA ARG A 201 13.14 7.50 -4.77
C ARG A 201 12.38 8.83 -4.84
N THR A 202 13.05 9.92 -4.48
CA THR A 202 12.49 11.28 -4.54
C THR A 202 11.89 11.61 -5.90
N ARG A 203 12.56 11.20 -7.00
CA ARG A 203 12.06 11.44 -8.36
C ARG A 203 10.72 10.75 -8.61
N GLU A 204 10.58 9.48 -8.18
CA GLU A 204 9.34 8.72 -8.38
C GLU A 204 8.17 9.35 -7.60
N GLY A 205 8.45 9.88 -6.40
CA GLY A 205 7.46 10.63 -5.63
C GLY A 205 7.04 11.94 -6.31
N THR A 206 7.98 12.68 -6.91
CA THR A 206 7.69 13.89 -7.64
C THR A 206 6.89 13.62 -8.92
N ASP A 207 7.31 12.58 -9.67
CA ASP A 207 6.60 12.16 -10.89
C ASP A 207 5.15 11.78 -10.56
N LEU A 208 4.93 11.00 -9.49
CA LEU A 208 3.60 10.61 -9.01
C LEU A 208 2.73 11.83 -8.65
N HIS A 209 3.29 12.80 -7.93
CA HIS A 209 2.58 14.02 -7.55
C HIS A 209 2.10 14.81 -8.78
N LEU A 210 2.99 15.02 -9.76
CA LEU A 210 2.68 15.74 -11.00
C LEU A 210 1.64 14.99 -11.84
N GLU A 211 1.75 13.68 -11.96
CA GLU A 211 0.79 12.86 -12.68
C GLU A 211 -0.60 12.90 -12.03
N MET A 212 -0.70 12.86 -10.69
CA MET A 212 -1.98 13.01 -9.98
C MET A 212 -2.60 14.40 -10.16
N GLU A 213 -1.79 15.44 -10.20
CA GLU A 213 -2.24 16.80 -10.50
C GLU A 213 -2.81 16.88 -11.91
N GLU A 214 -2.09 16.35 -12.91
CA GLU A 214 -2.56 16.31 -14.30
C GLU A 214 -3.85 15.50 -14.51
N MET A 215 -4.04 14.44 -13.73
CA MET A 215 -5.25 13.63 -13.77
C MET A 215 -6.43 14.25 -13.01
N GLY A 216 -6.17 15.30 -12.21
CA GLY A 216 -7.18 15.98 -11.40
C GLY A 216 -7.68 15.19 -10.20
N VAL A 217 -6.90 14.20 -9.73
CA VAL A 217 -7.24 13.35 -8.57
C VAL A 217 -6.45 13.73 -7.30
N LEU A 218 -5.49 14.62 -7.43
CA LEU A 218 -4.66 15.06 -6.29
C LEU A 218 -5.51 15.68 -5.18
N GLN A 219 -6.55 16.43 -5.53
CA GLN A 219 -7.44 17.10 -4.56
C GLN A 219 -8.18 16.12 -3.60
N ASP A 220 -8.29 14.84 -3.96
CA ASP A 220 -8.93 13.80 -3.16
C ASP A 220 -7.88 12.84 -2.56
N THR A 221 -6.59 13.18 -2.67
CA THR A 221 -5.49 12.34 -2.24
C THR A 221 -4.55 13.09 -1.29
N ALA A 222 -4.13 12.43 -0.22
CA ALA A 222 -3.04 12.89 0.66
C ALA A 222 -1.78 12.07 0.36
N LEU A 223 -0.64 12.74 0.19
CA LEU A 223 0.64 12.09 -0.08
C LEU A 223 1.56 12.24 1.14
N VAL A 224 2.17 11.14 1.60
CA VAL A 224 3.10 11.14 2.72
C VAL A 224 4.37 10.41 2.31
N PHE A 225 5.50 11.11 2.30
CA PHE A 225 6.77 10.56 1.83
C PHE A 225 7.83 10.50 2.94
N GLY A 226 8.51 9.34 3.01
CA GLY A 226 9.77 9.15 3.71
C GLY A 226 10.76 8.55 2.72
N GLN A 227 11.65 9.39 2.18
CA GLN A 227 12.47 9.07 1.02
C GLN A 227 13.59 8.07 1.32
N MET A 228 14.20 7.52 0.28
CA MET A 228 15.25 6.50 0.38
C MET A 228 16.52 7.01 1.10
N ASP A 229 16.82 8.29 0.96
CA ASP A 229 17.98 8.95 1.56
C ASP A 229 17.75 9.42 3.01
N GLU A 230 16.51 9.34 3.50
CA GLU A 230 16.18 9.71 4.87
C GLU A 230 16.58 8.62 5.87
N PRO A 231 16.82 9.00 7.15
CA PRO A 231 17.17 8.06 8.20
C PRO A 231 16.14 6.95 8.40
N PRO A 232 16.54 5.80 8.95
CA PRO A 232 15.63 4.70 9.20
C PRO A 232 14.46 5.08 10.12
N GLY A 233 14.63 6.03 11.04
CA GLY A 233 13.54 6.54 11.87
C GLY A 233 12.37 7.06 11.05
N THR A 234 12.62 7.93 10.07
CA THR A 234 11.60 8.45 9.16
C THR A 234 10.95 7.34 8.35
N ARG A 235 11.75 6.44 7.76
CA ARG A 235 11.22 5.33 6.95
C ARG A 235 10.37 4.34 7.74
N MET A 236 10.62 4.18 9.04
CA MET A 236 9.78 3.38 9.94
C MET A 236 8.46 4.05 10.31
N ARG A 237 8.35 5.37 10.22
CA ARG A 237 7.20 6.12 10.73
C ARG A 237 6.27 6.64 9.64
N VAL A 238 6.76 6.83 8.43
CA VAL A 238 5.96 7.38 7.32
C VAL A 238 4.69 6.59 7.03
N ALA A 239 4.74 5.25 7.07
CA ALA A 239 3.55 4.41 6.88
C ALA A 239 2.53 4.61 8.01
N LEU A 240 2.98 4.79 9.26
CA LEU A 240 2.11 5.07 10.39
C LEU A 240 1.47 6.47 10.29
N SER A 241 2.22 7.45 9.79
CA SER A 241 1.73 8.81 9.56
C SER A 241 0.62 8.82 8.52
N ALA A 242 0.85 8.18 7.39
CA ALA A 242 -0.16 8.02 6.33
C ALA A 242 -1.41 7.28 6.81
N LEU A 243 -1.21 6.16 7.53
CA LEU A 243 -2.32 5.38 8.09
C LEU A 243 -3.14 6.22 9.10
N THR A 244 -2.50 7.06 9.90
CA THR A 244 -3.19 7.94 10.85
C THR A 244 -4.09 8.95 10.12
N MET A 245 -3.63 9.51 9.00
CA MET A 245 -4.48 10.38 8.15
C MET A 245 -5.67 9.59 7.57
N ALA A 246 -5.42 8.37 7.09
CA ALA A 246 -6.47 7.49 6.58
C ALA A 246 -7.52 7.13 7.65
N GLU A 247 -7.08 6.86 8.88
CA GLU A 247 -7.97 6.57 10.00
C GLU A 247 -8.93 7.72 10.33
N TYR A 248 -8.48 8.97 10.20
CA TYR A 248 -9.37 10.11 10.40
C TYR A 248 -10.52 10.15 9.40
N PHE A 249 -10.22 9.90 8.13
CA PHE A 249 -11.27 9.85 7.09
C PHE A 249 -12.25 8.71 7.34
N ARG A 250 -11.77 7.55 7.78
CA ARG A 250 -12.65 6.42 8.15
C ARG A 250 -13.46 6.70 9.40
N ASP A 251 -12.80 7.11 10.50
CA ASP A 251 -13.40 7.11 11.84
C ASP A 251 -14.22 8.38 12.14
N VAL A 252 -13.82 9.53 11.58
CA VAL A 252 -14.47 10.84 11.82
C VAL A 252 -15.34 11.27 10.65
N GLN A 253 -14.79 11.20 9.43
CA GLN A 253 -15.55 11.62 8.24
C GLN A 253 -16.45 10.53 7.68
N GLY A 254 -16.30 9.30 8.15
CA GLY A 254 -17.16 8.19 7.72
C GLY A 254 -17.02 7.87 6.24
N GLN A 255 -15.80 7.85 5.71
CA GLN A 255 -15.49 7.57 4.31
C GLN A 255 -14.84 6.20 4.15
N ASP A 256 -15.03 5.58 2.99
CA ASP A 256 -14.18 4.48 2.56
C ASP A 256 -12.88 5.05 2.02
N VAL A 257 -11.75 4.53 2.49
CA VAL A 257 -10.41 5.05 2.21
C VAL A 257 -9.57 4.00 1.52
N LEU A 258 -8.85 4.39 0.48
CA LEU A 258 -7.75 3.58 -0.06
C LEU A 258 -6.42 4.06 0.52
N LEU A 259 -5.67 3.13 1.08
CA LEU A 259 -4.32 3.36 1.56
C LEU A 259 -3.32 2.61 0.68
N PHE A 260 -2.45 3.34 0.01
CA PHE A 260 -1.36 2.79 -0.77
C PHE A 260 -0.07 2.87 0.04
N ILE A 261 0.70 1.78 0.09
CA ILE A 261 2.01 1.73 0.74
C ILE A 261 3.03 1.22 -0.28
N ASP A 262 3.94 2.08 -0.68
CA ASP A 262 5.02 1.73 -1.58
C ASP A 262 6.37 2.19 -0.98
N ASN A 263 7.17 1.31 -0.45
CA ASN A 263 7.14 -0.14 -0.43
C ASN A 263 7.14 -0.66 1.03
N ILE A 264 6.25 -1.58 1.38
CA ILE A 264 6.16 -2.11 2.75
C ILE A 264 7.45 -2.82 3.22
N PHE A 265 8.23 -3.39 2.31
CA PHE A 265 9.52 -3.99 2.63
C PHE A 265 10.51 -2.97 3.25
N ARG A 266 10.47 -1.71 2.80
CA ARG A 266 11.34 -0.66 3.33
C ARG A 266 11.02 -0.29 4.77
N PHE A 267 9.77 -0.45 5.19
CA PHE A 267 9.36 -0.32 6.59
C PHE A 267 10.09 -1.35 7.46
N THR A 268 10.10 -2.62 7.07
CA THR A 268 10.79 -3.69 7.81
C THR A 268 12.31 -3.54 7.75
N GLN A 269 12.85 -3.15 6.60
CA GLN A 269 14.28 -2.90 6.42
C GLN A 269 14.77 -1.79 7.36
N ALA A 270 14.05 -0.68 7.45
CA ALA A 270 14.39 0.41 8.37
C ALA A 270 14.41 -0.04 9.83
N GLY A 271 13.47 -0.92 10.24
CA GLY A 271 13.47 -1.56 11.55
C GLY A 271 14.72 -2.39 11.81
N SER A 272 15.18 -3.15 10.82
CA SER A 272 16.40 -3.98 10.96
C SER A 272 17.67 -3.12 11.09
N GLU A 273 17.73 -1.99 10.39
CA GLU A 273 18.89 -1.08 10.43
C GLU A 273 19.12 -0.49 11.82
N VAL A 274 18.06 -0.21 12.60
CA VAL A 274 18.19 0.33 13.96
C VAL A 274 18.24 -0.74 15.05
N SER A 275 17.76 -1.93 14.79
CA SER A 275 17.57 -2.98 15.81
C SER A 275 18.83 -3.32 16.58
N THR A 276 19.93 -3.53 15.88
CA THR A 276 21.22 -3.82 16.50
C THR A 276 21.74 -2.64 17.32
N LEU A 277 21.54 -1.42 16.85
CA LEU A 277 21.92 -0.19 17.57
C LEU A 277 21.07 0.03 18.83
N LEU A 278 19.84 -0.47 18.85
CA LEU A 278 18.99 -0.51 20.02
C LEU A 278 19.42 -1.59 21.05
N GLY A 279 20.40 -2.44 20.69
CA GLY A 279 20.89 -3.53 21.54
C GLY A 279 20.05 -4.80 21.49
N ARG A 280 19.24 -4.97 20.46
CA ARG A 280 18.45 -6.19 20.21
C ARG A 280 19.31 -7.22 19.49
N MET A 281 19.23 -8.49 19.88
CA MET A 281 19.90 -9.58 19.16
C MET A 281 19.17 -9.82 17.84
N PRO A 282 19.90 -9.92 16.71
CA PRO A 282 19.28 -10.24 15.42
C PRO A 282 18.58 -11.60 15.45
N SER A 283 17.46 -11.69 14.76
CA SER A 283 16.78 -12.97 14.47
C SER A 283 17.27 -13.57 13.14
N ALA A 284 16.48 -14.48 12.55
CA ALA A 284 16.83 -15.10 11.28
C ALA A 284 17.14 -14.06 10.18
N VAL A 285 18.18 -14.34 9.38
CA VAL A 285 18.65 -13.50 8.25
C VAL A 285 19.03 -12.06 8.66
N GLY A 286 19.23 -11.80 9.96
CA GLY A 286 19.63 -10.48 10.47
C GLY A 286 18.48 -9.51 10.74
N TYR A 287 17.24 -9.94 10.61
CA TYR A 287 16.07 -9.11 10.94
C TYR A 287 15.90 -8.87 12.45
N GLN A 288 15.14 -7.84 12.80
CA GLN A 288 14.75 -7.53 14.16
C GLN A 288 13.89 -8.63 14.78
N PRO A 289 14.06 -8.96 16.07
CA PRO A 289 13.21 -9.95 16.74
C PRO A 289 11.75 -9.49 16.88
N THR A 290 11.50 -8.20 16.74
CA THR A 290 10.18 -7.54 16.82
C THR A 290 9.50 -7.38 15.46
N LEU A 291 10.00 -8.03 14.41
CA LEU A 291 9.48 -7.90 13.03
C LEU A 291 7.97 -8.15 12.95
N ALA A 292 7.51 -9.25 13.52
CA ALA A 292 6.11 -9.62 13.49
C ALA A 292 5.22 -8.67 14.29
N ASP A 293 5.71 -8.18 15.43
CA ASP A 293 4.98 -7.24 16.28
C ASP A 293 4.84 -5.88 15.58
N GLU A 294 5.93 -5.36 15.02
CA GLU A 294 5.94 -4.08 14.28
C GLU A 294 5.03 -4.13 13.05
N MET A 295 5.07 -5.24 12.31
CA MET A 295 4.17 -5.46 11.17
C MET A 295 2.72 -5.59 11.64
N GLY A 296 2.46 -6.33 12.71
CA GLY A 296 1.13 -6.49 13.30
C GLY A 296 0.53 -5.17 13.76
N GLU A 297 1.29 -4.33 14.46
CA GLU A 297 0.84 -2.99 14.88
C GLU A 297 0.37 -2.12 13.71
N LEU A 298 1.06 -2.18 12.56
CA LEU A 298 0.65 -1.47 11.36
C LEU A 298 -0.58 -2.11 10.70
N GLN A 299 -0.53 -3.43 10.47
CA GLN A 299 -1.52 -4.15 9.66
C GLN A 299 -2.88 -4.26 10.35
N GLU A 300 -2.95 -4.43 11.67
CA GLU A 300 -4.20 -4.58 12.41
C GLU A 300 -5.03 -3.28 12.49
N ARG A 301 -4.44 -2.13 12.21
CA ARG A 301 -5.14 -0.85 12.09
C ARG A 301 -5.88 -0.71 10.76
N ILE A 302 -5.44 -1.46 9.74
CA ILE A 302 -6.01 -1.49 8.39
C ILE A 302 -7.17 -2.47 8.39
N THR A 303 -8.39 -1.98 8.51
CA THR A 303 -9.59 -2.82 8.63
C THR A 303 -10.87 -2.03 8.37
N SER A 304 -11.97 -2.76 8.23
CA SER A 304 -13.32 -2.19 8.21
C SER A 304 -13.84 -2.00 9.63
N THR A 305 -14.35 -0.83 9.90
CA THR A 305 -15.19 -0.51 11.07
C THR A 305 -16.64 -0.38 10.62
N ARG A 306 -17.58 -0.34 11.56
CA ARG A 306 -19.02 -0.34 11.24
C ARG A 306 -19.39 0.65 10.12
N GLY A 307 -19.55 0.11 8.92
CA GLY A 307 -20.01 0.79 7.72
C GLY A 307 -18.94 1.53 6.92
N LYS A 308 -17.65 1.53 7.35
CA LYS A 308 -16.55 2.21 6.66
C LYS A 308 -15.27 1.40 6.73
N SER A 309 -14.40 1.61 5.73
CA SER A 309 -13.21 0.78 5.56
C SER A 309 -11.96 1.58 5.23
N ILE A 310 -10.81 1.02 5.63
CA ILE A 310 -9.51 1.32 5.02
C ILE A 310 -9.11 0.07 4.26
N THR A 311 -9.07 0.13 2.95
CA THR A 311 -8.53 -0.94 2.10
C THR A 311 -7.11 -0.57 1.70
N SER A 312 -6.15 -1.46 1.87
CA SER A 312 -4.76 -1.17 1.51
C SER A 312 -4.26 -1.97 0.33
N LEU A 313 -3.57 -1.27 -0.58
CA LEU A 313 -2.73 -1.89 -1.60
C LEU A 313 -1.27 -1.64 -1.22
N GLN A 314 -0.53 -2.71 -1.01
CA GLN A 314 0.83 -2.67 -0.52
C GLN A 314 1.78 -3.23 -1.56
N ALA A 315 2.63 -2.39 -2.14
CA ALA A 315 3.70 -2.87 -2.99
C ALA A 315 4.73 -3.62 -2.12
N ILE A 316 5.05 -4.83 -2.52
CA ILE A 316 5.95 -5.71 -1.78
C ILE A 316 7.13 -6.05 -2.67
N TYR A 317 8.32 -5.71 -2.20
CA TYR A 317 9.56 -6.17 -2.78
C TYR A 317 9.96 -7.49 -2.14
N VAL A 318 10.25 -8.49 -2.95
CA VAL A 318 10.73 -9.80 -2.50
C VAL A 318 12.22 -9.89 -2.83
N PRO A 319 13.12 -9.84 -1.83
CA PRO A 319 14.55 -9.93 -2.06
C PRO A 319 14.92 -11.23 -2.77
N ALA A 320 15.68 -11.13 -3.87
CA ALA A 320 16.13 -12.27 -4.67
C ALA A 320 15.01 -13.24 -5.11
N ASP A 321 13.77 -12.75 -5.19
CA ASP A 321 12.57 -13.56 -5.47
C ASP A 321 12.37 -14.71 -4.46
N ASP A 322 12.92 -14.58 -3.25
CA ASP A 322 12.79 -15.55 -2.17
C ASP A 322 11.59 -15.25 -1.27
N TYR A 323 10.49 -15.93 -1.51
CA TYR A 323 9.25 -15.82 -0.73
C TYR A 323 9.36 -16.39 0.69
N THR A 324 10.46 -17.08 1.03
CA THR A 324 10.72 -17.60 2.36
C THR A 324 11.48 -16.63 3.26
N ASP A 325 11.94 -15.50 2.71
CA ASP A 325 12.55 -14.43 3.49
C ASP A 325 11.56 -13.94 4.57
N PRO A 326 12.02 -13.73 5.83
CA PRO A 326 11.14 -13.39 6.95
C PRO A 326 10.29 -12.13 6.74
N ALA A 327 10.77 -11.12 6.02
CA ALA A 327 10.03 -9.88 5.83
C ALA A 327 8.81 -10.07 4.90
N PRO A 328 8.94 -10.56 3.66
CA PRO A 328 7.79 -10.88 2.84
C PRO A 328 6.90 -11.96 3.49
N ALA A 329 7.47 -13.02 4.07
CA ALA A 329 6.69 -14.09 4.71
C ALA A 329 5.77 -13.57 5.82
N THR A 330 6.27 -12.66 6.67
CA THR A 330 5.46 -12.02 7.72
C THR A 330 4.38 -11.14 7.11
N THR A 331 4.69 -10.40 6.05
CA THR A 331 3.72 -9.55 5.35
C THR A 331 2.60 -10.39 4.72
N PHE A 332 2.94 -11.50 4.06
CA PHE A 332 1.97 -12.41 3.44
C PHE A 332 0.93 -12.96 4.42
N ALA A 333 1.33 -13.19 5.67
CA ALA A 333 0.41 -13.71 6.68
C ALA A 333 -0.77 -12.76 6.97
N HIS A 334 -0.61 -11.46 6.69
CA HIS A 334 -1.64 -10.44 6.89
C HIS A 334 -2.51 -10.17 5.66
N LEU A 335 -2.11 -10.66 4.46
CA LEU A 335 -2.79 -10.32 3.22
C LEU A 335 -4.07 -11.12 3.00
N ASP A 336 -5.09 -10.47 2.47
CA ASP A 336 -6.35 -11.05 2.04
C ASP A 336 -6.34 -11.44 0.56
N ALA A 337 -5.59 -10.70 -0.25
CA ALA A 337 -5.36 -11.00 -1.66
C ALA A 337 -3.94 -10.68 -2.08
N THR A 338 -3.46 -11.39 -3.11
CA THR A 338 -2.17 -11.10 -3.74
C THR A 338 -2.37 -10.92 -5.23
N THR A 339 -1.80 -9.86 -5.78
CA THR A 339 -1.79 -9.57 -7.22
C THR A 339 -0.36 -9.58 -7.70
N GLU A 340 -0.01 -10.57 -8.52
CA GLU A 340 1.32 -10.70 -9.12
C GLU A 340 1.33 -10.15 -10.54
N LEU A 341 2.20 -9.16 -10.79
CA LEU A 341 2.44 -8.59 -12.12
C LEU A 341 3.58 -9.33 -12.80
N SER A 342 3.28 -9.94 -13.91
CA SER A 342 4.16 -10.84 -14.64
C SER A 342 4.87 -10.14 -15.81
N ARG A 343 6.19 -10.24 -15.86
CA ARG A 343 6.97 -9.69 -16.98
C ARG A 343 6.66 -10.39 -18.31
N PRO A 344 6.51 -11.72 -18.40
CA PRO A 344 6.09 -12.39 -19.62
C PRO A 344 4.75 -11.86 -20.17
N ILE A 345 3.76 -11.62 -19.31
CA ILE A 345 2.46 -11.07 -19.71
C ILE A 345 2.61 -9.63 -20.21
N SER A 346 3.41 -8.81 -19.53
CA SER A 346 3.73 -7.45 -19.99
C SER A 346 4.43 -7.43 -21.35
N GLN A 347 5.34 -8.38 -21.61
CA GLN A 347 6.01 -8.53 -22.90
C GLN A 347 5.08 -8.92 -24.03
N MET A 348 3.96 -9.58 -23.74
CA MET A 348 2.89 -9.87 -24.71
C MET A 348 2.00 -8.65 -25.01
N GLY A 349 2.24 -7.50 -24.35
CA GLY A 349 1.43 -6.29 -24.50
C GLY A 349 0.08 -6.37 -23.82
N ILE A 350 -0.10 -7.27 -22.84
CA ILE A 350 -1.34 -7.42 -22.07
C ILE A 350 -1.22 -6.62 -20.77
N TYR A 351 -2.11 -5.65 -20.60
CA TYR A 351 -2.17 -4.80 -19.40
C TYR A 351 -3.60 -4.75 -18.84
N PRO A 352 -3.77 -4.74 -17.49
CA PRO A 352 -2.71 -4.93 -16.50
C PRO A 352 -2.06 -6.32 -16.64
N ALA A 353 -0.75 -6.36 -16.43
CA ALA A 353 0.03 -7.59 -16.60
C ALA A 353 -0.11 -8.56 -15.42
N VAL A 354 -1.33 -8.73 -14.90
CA VAL A 354 -1.65 -9.60 -13.76
C VAL A 354 -1.55 -11.06 -14.19
N ASP A 355 -0.78 -11.85 -13.46
CA ASP A 355 -0.75 -13.31 -13.66
C ASP A 355 -1.97 -13.94 -12.98
N PRO A 356 -2.91 -14.49 -13.75
CA PRO A 356 -4.16 -15.03 -13.22
C PRO A 356 -3.98 -16.36 -12.46
N LEU A 357 -2.84 -17.03 -12.63
CA LEU A 357 -2.57 -18.35 -12.06
C LEU A 357 -1.79 -18.26 -10.72
N THR A 358 -0.96 -17.25 -10.57
CA THR A 358 -0.17 -17.03 -9.34
C THR A 358 -0.85 -16.07 -8.36
N SER A 359 -1.70 -15.19 -8.87
CA SER A 359 -2.48 -14.26 -8.04
C SER A 359 -3.62 -14.98 -7.30
N THR A 360 -3.84 -14.58 -6.05
CA THR A 360 -4.80 -15.25 -5.15
C THR A 360 -5.72 -14.26 -4.44
N SER A 361 -6.89 -14.75 -4.01
CA SER A 361 -7.79 -14.02 -3.11
C SER A 361 -8.48 -14.99 -2.16
N ARG A 362 -8.49 -14.67 -0.88
CA ARG A 362 -9.16 -15.47 0.16
C ARG A 362 -10.67 -15.48 0.02
N ILE A 363 -11.24 -14.42 -0.57
CA ILE A 363 -12.69 -14.28 -0.72
C ILE A 363 -13.25 -14.95 -1.97
N LEU A 364 -12.41 -15.51 -2.84
CA LEU A 364 -12.88 -16.26 -4.01
C LEU A 364 -13.42 -17.63 -3.57
N GLU A 365 -14.54 -17.61 -2.86
CA GLU A 365 -15.27 -18.77 -2.35
C GLU A 365 -16.75 -18.64 -2.68
N PRO A 366 -17.47 -19.76 -2.96
CA PRO A 366 -18.89 -19.73 -3.35
C PRO A 366 -19.80 -19.02 -2.34
N GLY A 367 -19.44 -19.09 -1.05
CA GLY A 367 -20.21 -18.46 0.02
C GLY A 367 -20.10 -16.93 0.09
N ILE A 368 -19.08 -16.35 -0.54
CA ILE A 368 -18.81 -14.91 -0.53
C ILE A 368 -19.12 -14.29 -1.88
N VAL A 369 -18.47 -14.78 -2.94
CA VAL A 369 -18.63 -14.21 -4.29
C VAL A 369 -19.85 -14.73 -5.04
N GLY A 370 -20.47 -15.80 -4.55
CA GLY A 370 -21.57 -16.50 -5.22
C GLY A 370 -21.11 -17.64 -6.13
N ALA A 371 -22.01 -18.60 -6.34
CA ALA A 371 -21.69 -19.85 -7.06
C ALA A 371 -21.32 -19.60 -8.53
N GLU A 372 -21.95 -18.65 -9.19
CA GLU A 372 -21.70 -18.33 -10.61
C GLU A 372 -20.33 -17.71 -10.82
N HIS A 373 -19.99 -16.67 -10.07
CA HIS A 373 -18.67 -16.04 -10.12
C HIS A 373 -17.55 -17.06 -9.86
N PHE A 374 -17.69 -17.84 -8.78
CA PHE A 374 -16.73 -18.88 -8.43
C PHE A 374 -16.52 -19.91 -9.55
N ARG A 375 -17.63 -20.38 -10.16
CA ARG A 375 -17.59 -21.34 -11.27
C ARG A 375 -16.85 -20.77 -12.48
N VAL A 376 -17.19 -19.54 -12.89
CA VAL A 376 -16.58 -18.91 -14.07
C VAL A 376 -15.09 -18.65 -13.83
N ALA A 377 -14.72 -18.11 -12.66
CA ALA A 377 -13.33 -17.86 -12.29
C ALA A 377 -12.49 -19.14 -12.34
N ASN A 378 -12.99 -20.25 -11.80
CA ASN A 378 -12.29 -21.53 -11.83
C ASN A 378 -12.20 -22.11 -13.25
N GLU A 379 -13.23 -21.94 -14.08
CA GLU A 379 -13.19 -22.40 -15.46
C GLU A 379 -12.14 -21.64 -16.28
N VAL A 380 -12.06 -20.31 -16.12
CA VAL A 380 -11.01 -19.49 -16.75
C VAL A 380 -9.61 -19.96 -16.28
N LYS A 381 -9.41 -20.12 -14.96
CA LYS A 381 -8.13 -20.63 -14.42
C LYS A 381 -7.78 -22.01 -14.98
N ARG A 382 -8.76 -22.92 -15.06
CA ARG A 382 -8.57 -24.27 -15.62
C ARG A 382 -8.10 -24.24 -17.08
N ILE A 383 -8.75 -23.41 -17.90
CA ILE A 383 -8.39 -23.28 -19.32
C ILE A 383 -6.98 -22.70 -19.47
N LEU A 384 -6.65 -21.64 -18.70
CA LEU A 384 -5.33 -21.01 -18.74
C LEU A 384 -4.23 -21.93 -18.20
N GLN A 385 -4.51 -22.70 -17.15
CA GLN A 385 -3.57 -23.68 -16.60
C GLN A 385 -3.27 -24.78 -17.62
N LYS A 386 -4.30 -25.33 -18.25
CA LYS A 386 -4.11 -26.35 -19.29
C LYS A 386 -3.34 -25.81 -20.50
N TYR A 387 -3.59 -24.56 -20.87
CA TYR A 387 -2.82 -23.90 -21.93
C TYR A 387 -1.34 -23.76 -21.56
N LYS A 388 -1.04 -23.38 -20.30
CA LYS A 388 0.34 -23.30 -19.81
C LYS A 388 1.06 -24.65 -19.92
N GLU A 389 0.40 -25.75 -19.57
CA GLU A 389 0.94 -27.11 -19.70
C GLU A 389 1.19 -27.51 -21.16
N LEU A 390 0.36 -27.03 -22.08
CA LEU A 390 0.51 -27.32 -23.51
C LEU A 390 1.56 -26.44 -24.20
N GLN A 391 1.97 -25.31 -23.63
CA GLN A 391 2.91 -24.38 -24.23
C GLN A 391 4.26 -25.03 -24.56
N ASP A 392 4.79 -25.88 -23.66
CA ASP A 392 6.05 -26.59 -23.90
C ASP A 392 5.93 -27.59 -25.05
N ILE A 393 4.80 -28.26 -25.14
CA ILE A 393 4.50 -29.20 -26.26
C ILE A 393 4.40 -28.43 -27.56
N ILE A 394 3.68 -27.31 -27.58
CA ILE A 394 3.53 -26.45 -28.75
C ILE A 394 4.88 -25.92 -29.24
N ALA A 395 5.75 -25.51 -28.32
CA ALA A 395 7.07 -24.98 -28.65
C ALA A 395 7.99 -26.01 -29.27
N ILE A 396 7.87 -27.28 -28.90
CA ILE A 396 8.73 -28.36 -29.38
C ILE A 396 8.14 -29.04 -30.65
N LEU A 397 6.86 -29.36 -30.62
CA LEU A 397 6.21 -30.20 -31.66
C LEU A 397 5.32 -29.40 -32.64
N GLY A 398 4.95 -28.16 -32.25
CA GLY A 398 4.01 -27.36 -33.04
C GLY A 398 2.54 -27.61 -32.69
N MET A 399 1.65 -26.73 -33.18
CA MET A 399 0.19 -26.82 -32.97
C MET A 399 -0.45 -28.01 -33.64
N ASP A 400 0.12 -28.48 -34.75
CA ASP A 400 -0.49 -29.51 -35.58
C ASP A 400 -0.51 -30.88 -34.89
N GLU A 401 0.42 -31.12 -33.99
CA GLU A 401 0.52 -32.38 -33.23
C GLU A 401 -0.45 -32.46 -32.04
N LEU A 402 -1.15 -31.39 -31.74
CA LEU A 402 -2.18 -31.39 -30.66
C LEU A 402 -3.46 -32.10 -31.14
N GLN A 403 -4.16 -32.72 -30.21
CA GLN A 403 -5.51 -33.24 -30.44
C GLN A 403 -6.48 -32.07 -30.74
N GLU A 404 -7.53 -32.33 -31.49
CA GLU A 404 -8.48 -31.28 -31.90
C GLU A 404 -9.13 -30.56 -30.69
N GLU A 405 -9.41 -31.29 -29.62
CA GLU A 405 -9.92 -30.72 -28.36
C GLU A 405 -8.93 -29.72 -27.72
N ASP A 406 -7.63 -30.06 -27.71
CA ASP A 406 -6.57 -29.21 -27.22
C ASP A 406 -6.35 -27.98 -28.10
N LYS A 407 -6.49 -28.09 -29.42
CA LYS A 407 -6.42 -26.96 -30.37
C LYS A 407 -7.53 -25.93 -30.08
N VAL A 408 -8.76 -26.40 -29.85
CA VAL A 408 -9.89 -25.53 -29.49
C VAL A 408 -9.63 -24.85 -28.15
N LEU A 409 -9.16 -25.60 -27.15
CA LEU A 409 -8.84 -25.07 -25.83
C LEU A 409 -7.75 -24.01 -25.90
N VAL A 410 -6.67 -24.24 -26.68
CA VAL A 410 -5.59 -23.28 -26.90
C VAL A 410 -6.13 -22.00 -27.53
N GLY A 411 -7.00 -22.09 -28.52
CA GLY A 411 -7.64 -20.95 -29.14
C GLY A 411 -8.47 -20.13 -28.17
N ARG A 412 -9.26 -20.79 -27.29
CA ARG A 412 -10.00 -20.12 -26.21
C ARG A 412 -9.10 -19.50 -25.19
N ALA A 413 -8.07 -20.20 -24.73
CA ALA A 413 -7.11 -19.70 -23.76
C ALA A 413 -6.43 -18.42 -24.24
N ARG A 414 -6.03 -18.34 -25.50
CA ARG A 414 -5.43 -17.14 -26.09
C ARG A 414 -6.42 -15.96 -26.14
N ARG A 415 -7.70 -16.21 -26.45
CA ARG A 415 -8.76 -15.19 -26.39
C ARG A 415 -8.97 -14.71 -24.96
N LEU A 416 -9.12 -15.63 -24.01
CA LEU A 416 -9.28 -15.31 -22.59
C LEU A 416 -8.09 -14.50 -22.09
N GLN A 417 -6.86 -14.88 -22.39
CA GLN A 417 -5.66 -14.17 -21.96
C GLN A 417 -5.63 -12.73 -22.47
N LYS A 418 -5.99 -12.50 -23.74
CA LYS A 418 -6.09 -11.16 -24.32
C LYS A 418 -7.26 -10.37 -23.75
N PHE A 419 -8.39 -11.01 -23.50
CA PHE A 419 -9.59 -10.40 -22.94
C PHE A 419 -9.44 -10.02 -21.45
N LEU A 420 -8.51 -10.63 -20.71
CA LEU A 420 -8.11 -10.18 -19.39
C LEU A 420 -7.43 -8.80 -19.42
N GLY A 421 -6.83 -8.43 -20.56
CA GLY A 421 -6.31 -7.09 -20.79
C GLY A 421 -7.42 -6.05 -20.94
N GLN A 422 -7.12 -4.79 -20.55
CA GLN A 422 -8.10 -3.71 -20.51
C GLN A 422 -7.38 -2.36 -20.59
N ASN A 423 -7.94 -1.39 -21.31
CA ASN A 423 -7.40 -0.05 -21.37
C ASN A 423 -7.65 0.68 -20.04
N PHE A 424 -6.62 1.32 -19.52
CA PHE A 424 -6.67 2.12 -18.30
C PHE A 424 -7.00 3.59 -18.60
N ILE A 425 -7.74 4.23 -17.69
CA ILE A 425 -8.08 5.65 -17.75
C ILE A 425 -6.80 6.50 -17.71
N VAL A 426 -5.84 6.13 -16.86
CA VAL A 426 -4.57 6.85 -16.73
C VAL A 426 -3.69 6.71 -17.97
N ALA A 427 -3.87 5.67 -18.78
CA ALA A 427 -3.11 5.45 -20.01
C ALA A 427 -3.69 6.14 -21.24
N GLU A 428 -4.89 6.72 -21.16
CA GLU A 428 -5.62 7.31 -22.29
C GLU A 428 -4.82 8.38 -23.02
N LYS A 429 -4.10 9.24 -22.28
CA LYS A 429 -3.24 10.27 -22.87
C LYS A 429 -2.08 9.73 -23.72
N PHE A 430 -1.60 8.51 -23.38
CA PHE A 430 -0.45 7.89 -24.05
C PHE A 430 -0.85 6.97 -25.18
N THR A 431 -1.97 6.25 -25.01
CA THR A 431 -2.46 5.28 -26.00
C THR A 431 -3.39 5.91 -27.04
N GLY A 432 -4.06 7.01 -26.70
CA GLY A 432 -5.12 7.60 -27.51
C GLY A 432 -6.42 6.81 -27.51
N GLU A 433 -6.53 5.78 -26.67
CA GLU A 433 -7.71 4.95 -26.52
C GLU A 433 -8.35 5.19 -25.15
N ALA A 434 -9.69 5.29 -25.13
CA ALA A 434 -10.44 5.53 -23.90
C ALA A 434 -10.26 4.37 -22.91
N GLY A 435 -10.09 4.70 -21.64
CA GLY A 435 -10.10 3.72 -20.56
C GLY A 435 -11.49 3.09 -20.39
N SER A 436 -11.53 1.86 -19.92
CA SER A 436 -12.78 1.13 -19.71
C SER A 436 -12.95 0.73 -18.24
N VAL A 437 -14.17 0.87 -17.72
CA VAL A 437 -14.60 0.35 -16.42
C VAL A 437 -15.67 -0.69 -16.70
N VAL A 438 -15.45 -1.93 -16.26
CA VAL A 438 -16.37 -3.02 -16.56
C VAL A 438 -16.97 -3.53 -15.25
N PRO A 439 -18.30 -3.45 -15.08
CA PRO A 439 -18.97 -3.98 -13.90
C PRO A 439 -18.69 -5.48 -13.71
N LEU A 440 -18.59 -5.92 -12.46
CA LEU A 440 -18.32 -7.32 -12.14
C LEU A 440 -19.32 -8.29 -12.79
N ARG A 441 -20.60 -7.94 -12.78
CA ARG A 441 -21.65 -8.76 -13.41
C ARG A 441 -21.39 -8.98 -14.89
N ASP A 442 -21.08 -7.92 -15.61
CA ASP A 442 -20.82 -7.98 -17.07
C ASP A 442 -19.53 -8.75 -17.36
N THR A 443 -18.54 -8.61 -16.48
CA THR A 443 -17.29 -9.39 -16.53
C THR A 443 -17.59 -10.89 -16.40
N ILE A 444 -18.37 -11.31 -15.40
CA ILE A 444 -18.70 -12.73 -15.19
C ILE A 444 -19.44 -13.29 -16.40
N GLU A 445 -20.47 -12.57 -16.90
CA GLU A 445 -21.23 -13.00 -18.06
C GLU A 445 -20.36 -13.12 -19.31
N ALA A 446 -19.52 -12.13 -19.57
CA ALA A 446 -18.64 -12.11 -20.73
C ALA A 446 -17.67 -13.29 -20.74
N PHE A 447 -16.99 -13.54 -19.61
CA PHE A 447 -16.06 -14.64 -19.51
C PHE A 447 -16.74 -16.01 -19.57
N ASP A 448 -17.94 -16.18 -19.02
CA ASP A 448 -18.71 -17.41 -19.13
C ASP A 448 -19.03 -17.74 -20.59
N ARG A 449 -19.47 -16.75 -21.38
CA ARG A 449 -19.77 -16.92 -22.81
C ARG A 449 -18.52 -17.26 -23.62
N VAL A 450 -17.38 -16.63 -23.33
CA VAL A 450 -16.12 -16.96 -24.00
C VAL A 450 -15.67 -18.38 -23.64
N CYS A 451 -15.78 -18.80 -22.38
CA CYS A 451 -15.46 -20.16 -21.94
C CYS A 451 -16.35 -21.23 -22.62
N LYS A 452 -17.62 -20.91 -22.86
CA LYS A 452 -18.54 -21.79 -23.63
C LYS A 452 -18.25 -21.88 -25.12
N GLY A 453 -17.39 -21.02 -25.65
CA GLY A 453 -16.97 -21.03 -27.05
C GLY A 453 -17.88 -20.25 -27.98
N GLU A 454 -18.78 -19.42 -27.50
CA GLU A 454 -19.67 -18.62 -28.34
C GLU A 454 -18.88 -17.73 -29.33
N PHE A 455 -17.66 -17.36 -28.98
CA PHE A 455 -16.79 -16.47 -29.74
C PHE A 455 -15.58 -17.18 -30.40
N ASP A 456 -15.58 -18.51 -30.47
CA ASP A 456 -14.48 -19.26 -31.07
C ASP A 456 -14.26 -18.92 -32.56
N HIS A 457 -15.26 -18.40 -33.23
CA HIS A 457 -15.22 -17.98 -34.63
C HIS A 457 -14.54 -16.62 -34.87
N LEU A 458 -14.33 -15.82 -33.83
CA LEU A 458 -13.71 -14.50 -33.93
C LEU A 458 -12.18 -14.58 -33.85
N PRO A 459 -11.45 -13.68 -34.55
CA PRO A 459 -9.99 -13.64 -34.47
C PRO A 459 -9.50 -13.26 -33.06
N GLU A 460 -8.41 -13.88 -32.61
CA GLU A 460 -7.83 -13.63 -31.27
C GLU A 460 -7.48 -12.15 -31.03
N GLN A 461 -7.08 -11.43 -32.10
CA GLN A 461 -6.71 -10.01 -32.01
C GLN A 461 -7.88 -9.11 -31.62
N ALA A 462 -9.11 -9.52 -31.87
CA ALA A 462 -10.31 -8.76 -31.53
C ALA A 462 -10.51 -8.63 -30.02
N PHE A 463 -9.86 -9.48 -29.21
CA PHE A 463 -9.97 -9.47 -27.75
C PHE A 463 -8.94 -8.58 -27.04
N ASN A 464 -8.02 -7.96 -27.78
CA ASN A 464 -7.00 -7.11 -27.19
C ASN A 464 -7.58 -5.85 -26.58
N SER A 465 -7.27 -5.60 -25.31
CA SER A 465 -7.56 -4.34 -24.58
C SER A 465 -9.03 -3.88 -24.64
N CYS A 466 -9.96 -4.81 -24.86
CA CYS A 466 -11.39 -4.53 -24.89
C CYS A 466 -11.96 -4.36 -23.48
N GLY A 467 -12.99 -3.54 -23.32
CA GLY A 467 -13.83 -3.49 -22.13
C GLY A 467 -14.80 -4.66 -22.11
N GLY A 468 -15.91 -4.57 -22.84
CA GLY A 468 -16.93 -5.59 -22.94
C GLY A 468 -16.89 -6.43 -24.20
N LEU A 469 -17.86 -7.34 -24.36
CA LEU A 469 -18.00 -8.16 -25.58
C LEU A 469 -18.42 -7.33 -26.80
N ASP A 470 -19.15 -6.24 -26.61
CA ASP A 470 -19.53 -5.32 -27.69
C ASP A 470 -18.29 -4.73 -28.37
N ASP A 471 -17.25 -4.41 -27.57
CA ASP A 471 -15.96 -3.93 -28.09
C ASP A 471 -15.25 -5.01 -28.91
N VAL A 472 -15.34 -6.28 -28.46
CA VAL A 472 -14.77 -7.43 -29.18
C VAL A 472 -15.43 -7.59 -30.53
N GLU A 473 -16.76 -7.53 -30.60
CA GLU A 473 -17.53 -7.63 -31.85
C GLU A 473 -17.21 -6.46 -32.80
N ALA A 474 -17.13 -5.23 -32.25
CA ALA A 474 -16.74 -4.06 -33.02
C ALA A 474 -15.30 -4.16 -33.55
N ALA A 475 -14.37 -4.65 -32.74
CA ALA A 475 -12.98 -4.89 -33.16
C ALA A 475 -12.88 -5.99 -34.23
N ALA A 476 -13.64 -7.08 -34.10
CA ALA A 476 -13.70 -8.15 -35.09
C ALA A 476 -14.25 -7.63 -36.40
N ALA A 477 -15.30 -6.82 -36.42
CA ALA A 477 -15.86 -6.21 -37.63
C ALA A 477 -14.85 -5.29 -38.33
N LYS A 478 -14.05 -4.51 -37.56
CA LYS A 478 -12.96 -3.69 -38.14
C LYS A 478 -11.88 -4.55 -38.80
N ILE A 479 -11.50 -5.66 -38.19
CA ILE A 479 -10.49 -6.57 -38.71
C ILE A 479 -11.00 -7.26 -40.01
N ALA A 480 -12.26 -7.64 -40.03
CA ALA A 480 -12.88 -8.30 -41.19
C ALA A 480 -13.12 -7.32 -42.37
N GLY A 481 -13.29 -6.03 -42.13
CA GLY A 481 -13.47 -5.01 -43.15
C GLY A 481 -12.18 -4.45 -43.78
N LYS A 482 -11.04 -4.95 -43.35
CA LYS A 482 -9.72 -4.72 -43.96
C LYS A 482 -9.37 -5.87 -44.92
#